data_39b8382931d6aa3fec048f2588e894ac
#
_entry.id   39b8382931d6aa3fec048f2588e894ac
#
_cell.length_a   1.000
_cell.length_b   1.000
_cell.length_c   1.000
_cell.angle_alpha   90.00
_cell.angle_beta   90.00
_cell.angle_gamma   90.00
#
_symmetry.space_group_name_H-M   'P 1'
#
loop_
_entity.id
_entity.type
_entity.pdbx_description
1 polymer ?
#
loop_
_entity_poly.entity_id
_entity_poly.type
_entity_poly.pdbx_seq_one_letter_code
_entity_poly.pdbx_strand_id
1 'polypeptide(L)'
;GGESRKAFYTHPVGTGPFMWDKRTVGQSVTLTRNPNYWQKGKPYLDSVTWTYVSDENTRELQLRGGQIQVDEFPPFNSIDKLQHTSGITMKLFPSTRTDYLDINHAYPPLADRHVRRAIAYVIDRQAIIKSVLFGHGQPANSFMPPQVPYYDKNAGGLQYDLDKAKAELAKSKYPK
;
A
#
# COMPACT_ATOMS: atom_id res chain seq x y z
N GLY A 1 -28.05 -5.50 20.28
CA GLY A 1 -26.74 -5.59 19.71
C GLY A 1 -26.28 -4.46 18.77
N GLY A 2 -27.19 -3.67 18.13
CA GLY A 2 -26.80 -2.63 17.15
C GLY A 2 -26.20 -1.38 17.79
N GLU A 3 -26.74 -0.92 18.89
CA GLU A 3 -26.27 0.29 19.59
C GLU A 3 -24.88 0.12 20.21
N SER A 4 -24.57 -1.03 20.77
CA SER A 4 -23.26 -1.31 21.37
C SER A 4 -22.15 -1.37 20.30
N ARG A 5 -22.44 -1.86 19.09
CA ARG A 5 -21.50 -1.83 17.97
C ARG A 5 -21.25 -0.40 17.49
N LYS A 6 -22.30 0.41 17.35
CA LYS A 6 -22.17 1.81 16.93
C LYS A 6 -21.35 2.61 17.93
N ALA A 7 -21.58 2.43 19.22
CA ALA A 7 -20.80 3.05 20.29
C ALA A 7 -19.32 2.65 20.21
N PHE A 8 -19.02 1.37 20.00
CA PHE A 8 -17.64 0.89 19.83
C PHE A 8 -16.94 1.49 18.61
N TYR A 9 -17.62 1.62 17.46
CA TYR A 9 -17.02 2.23 16.27
C TYR A 9 -16.80 3.74 16.40
N THR A 10 -17.52 4.41 17.28
CA THR A 10 -17.37 5.86 17.53
C THR A 10 -16.41 6.16 18.67
N HIS A 11 -16.29 5.25 19.63
CA HIS A 11 -15.42 5.37 20.82
C HIS A 11 -14.74 4.03 21.09
N PRO A 12 -13.78 3.62 20.24
CA PRO A 12 -13.09 2.35 20.40
C PRO A 12 -12.27 2.32 21.70
N VAL A 13 -12.29 1.18 22.38
CA VAL A 13 -11.47 0.89 23.55
C VAL A 13 -10.43 -0.14 23.14
N GLY A 14 -9.17 0.13 23.45
CA GLY A 14 -8.04 -0.74 23.12
C GLY A 14 -7.01 -0.80 24.25
N THR A 15 -6.03 -1.67 24.12
CA THR A 15 -4.92 -1.87 25.07
C THR A 15 -3.63 -1.19 24.63
N GLY A 16 -3.69 -0.37 23.58
CA GLY A 16 -2.55 0.31 22.99
C GLY A 16 -1.98 1.47 23.80
N PRO A 17 -0.84 2.03 23.35
CA PRO A 17 -0.19 3.15 24.03
C PRO A 17 -0.96 4.46 23.95
N PHE A 18 -1.92 4.57 23.04
CA PHE A 18 -2.78 5.74 22.90
C PHE A 18 -4.25 5.34 23.04
N MET A 19 -5.05 6.26 23.56
CA MET A 19 -6.50 6.14 23.71
C MET A 19 -7.20 7.05 22.71
N TRP A 20 -8.40 6.66 22.34
CA TRP A 20 -9.28 7.49 21.52
C TRP A 20 -9.60 8.81 22.23
N ASP A 21 -9.53 9.91 21.49
CA ASP A 21 -9.97 11.23 21.93
C ASP A 21 -11.14 11.70 21.05
N LYS A 22 -10.87 12.06 19.80
CA LYS A 22 -11.92 12.56 18.91
C LYS A 22 -11.68 12.20 17.45
N ARG A 23 -12.77 12.24 16.67
CA ARG A 23 -12.73 12.13 15.21
C ARG A 23 -13.55 13.25 14.58
N THR A 24 -12.97 13.95 13.62
CA THR A 24 -13.68 14.81 12.68
C THR A 24 -13.79 14.06 11.36
N VAL A 25 -15.01 13.67 10.98
CA VAL A 25 -15.26 12.81 9.81
C VAL A 25 -14.67 13.44 8.54
N GLY A 26 -13.91 12.67 7.80
CA GLY A 26 -13.23 13.14 6.57
C GLY A 26 -12.04 14.09 6.78
N GLN A 27 -11.71 14.44 8.03
CA GLN A 27 -10.62 15.39 8.32
C GLN A 27 -9.52 14.79 9.18
N SER A 28 -9.83 14.27 10.39
CA SER A 28 -8.80 13.82 11.32
C SER A 28 -9.30 12.84 12.37
N VAL A 29 -8.34 12.11 12.94
CA VAL A 29 -8.50 11.33 14.17
C VAL A 29 -7.39 11.76 15.14
N THR A 30 -7.77 12.08 16.40
CA THR A 30 -6.84 12.41 17.48
C THR A 30 -6.89 11.31 18.54
N LEU A 31 -5.71 10.90 18.96
CA LEU A 31 -5.50 9.97 20.07
C LEU A 31 -4.63 10.65 21.12
N THR A 32 -4.89 10.36 22.39
CA THR A 32 -4.12 10.86 23.54
C THR A 32 -3.38 9.72 24.23
N ARG A 33 -2.32 10.05 24.96
CA ARG A 33 -1.52 9.10 25.72
C ARG A 33 -2.40 8.28 26.66
N ASN A 34 -2.17 6.95 26.68
CA ASN A 34 -2.76 6.05 27.65
C ASN A 34 -1.91 6.04 28.95
N PRO A 35 -2.37 6.64 30.06
CA PRO A 35 -1.60 6.66 31.30
C PRO A 35 -1.44 5.28 31.94
N ASN A 36 -2.32 4.33 31.58
CA ASN A 36 -2.30 2.95 32.08
C ASN A 36 -1.63 1.97 31.11
N TYR A 37 -0.81 2.48 30.18
CA TYR A 37 -0.14 1.59 29.23
C TYR A 37 0.85 0.68 29.96
N TRP A 38 0.84 -0.61 29.64
CA TRP A 38 1.60 -1.63 30.35
C TRP A 38 3.13 -1.47 30.27
N GLN A 39 3.67 -0.80 29.23
CA GLN A 39 5.09 -0.47 29.15
C GLN A 39 5.36 0.87 29.86
N LYS A 40 6.05 0.81 31.00
CA LYS A 40 6.45 2.00 31.76
C LYS A 40 7.28 2.98 30.90
N GLY A 41 6.98 4.27 31.01
CA GLY A 41 7.66 5.33 30.28
C GLY A 41 7.25 5.48 28.80
N LYS A 42 6.27 4.73 28.35
CA LYS A 42 5.70 4.85 26.99
C LYS A 42 4.21 5.17 27.04
N PRO A 43 3.66 5.78 25.98
CA PRO A 43 4.35 6.35 24.80
C PRO A 43 5.12 7.63 25.16
N TYR A 44 6.04 8.07 24.29
CA TYR A 44 6.79 9.30 24.50
C TYR A 44 6.01 10.56 24.14
N LEU A 45 5.05 10.46 23.22
CA LEU A 45 4.20 11.56 22.81
C LEU A 45 2.95 11.66 23.70
N ASP A 46 2.46 12.87 23.90
CA ASP A 46 1.22 13.13 24.63
C ASP A 46 -0.02 12.88 23.77
N SER A 47 0.08 13.15 22.48
CA SER A 47 -1.00 12.92 21.52
C SER A 47 -0.46 12.65 20.11
N VAL A 48 -1.30 12.03 19.29
CA VAL A 48 -1.07 11.81 17.86
C VAL A 48 -2.35 12.20 17.11
N THR A 49 -2.22 13.02 16.08
CA THR A 49 -3.34 13.36 15.20
C THR A 49 -3.04 12.89 13.79
N TRP A 50 -3.88 12.00 13.24
CA TRP A 50 -3.90 11.65 11.83
C TRP A 50 -4.80 12.60 11.07
N THR A 51 -4.26 13.30 10.09
CA THR A 51 -5.01 14.19 9.20
C THR A 51 -5.17 13.53 7.84
N TYR A 52 -6.38 13.51 7.31
CA TYR A 52 -6.68 12.96 5.99
C TYR A 52 -6.45 14.03 4.93
N VAL A 53 -5.37 13.90 4.19
CA VAL A 53 -5.05 14.75 3.03
C VAL A 53 -4.89 13.85 1.83
N SER A 54 -5.85 13.88 0.91
CA SER A 54 -5.90 12.98 -0.25
C SER A 54 -4.81 13.28 -1.29
N ASP A 55 -4.46 14.54 -1.47
CA ASP A 55 -3.43 14.95 -2.42
C ASP A 55 -2.03 14.77 -1.82
N GLU A 56 -1.22 13.95 -2.46
CA GLU A 56 0.12 13.58 -1.98
C GLU A 56 1.13 14.73 -2.06
N ASN A 57 1.00 15.62 -3.05
CA ASN A 57 1.88 16.78 -3.15
C ASN A 57 1.60 17.79 -2.03
N THR A 58 0.32 17.94 -1.66
CA THR A 58 -0.07 18.76 -0.51
C THR A 58 0.52 18.20 0.78
N ARG A 59 0.53 16.88 1.00
CA ARG A 59 1.17 16.26 2.17
C ARG A 59 2.67 16.53 2.20
N GLU A 60 3.38 16.38 1.05
CA GLU A 60 4.80 16.71 0.95
C GLU A 60 5.07 18.17 1.33
N LEU A 61 4.27 19.11 0.81
CA LEU A 61 4.41 20.53 1.13
C LEU A 61 4.20 20.82 2.61
N GLN A 62 3.18 20.19 3.22
CA GLN A 62 2.92 20.32 4.66
C GLN A 62 4.07 19.74 5.51
N LEU A 63 4.66 18.62 5.11
CA LEU A 63 5.83 18.05 5.78
C LEU A 63 7.03 19.01 5.69
N ARG A 64 7.33 19.51 4.52
CA ARG A 64 8.43 20.46 4.29
C ARG A 64 8.21 21.80 4.99
N GLY A 65 6.96 22.21 5.13
CA GLY A 65 6.56 23.42 5.88
C GLY A 65 6.46 23.21 7.39
N GLY A 66 6.69 21.98 7.90
CA GLY A 66 6.59 21.66 9.33
C GLY A 66 5.16 21.61 9.89
N GLN A 67 4.15 21.68 9.03
CA GLN A 67 2.74 21.60 9.43
C GLN A 67 2.33 20.20 9.87
N ILE A 68 3.00 19.18 9.31
CA ILE A 68 2.93 17.78 9.75
C ILE A 68 4.34 17.28 10.04
N GLN A 69 4.48 16.31 10.95
CA GLN A 69 5.77 15.75 11.35
C GLN A 69 6.07 14.40 10.69
N VAL A 70 5.07 13.74 10.14
CA VAL A 70 5.20 12.45 9.47
C VAL A 70 4.28 12.41 8.25
N ASP A 71 4.80 11.99 7.11
CA ASP A 71 4.04 11.58 5.93
C ASP A 71 4.35 10.10 5.67
N GLU A 72 3.33 9.23 5.76
CA GLU A 72 3.51 7.78 5.58
C GLU A 72 3.65 7.37 4.11
N PHE A 73 3.09 8.16 3.20
CA PHE A 73 3.02 7.84 1.77
C PHE A 73 3.33 9.07 0.93
N PRO A 74 4.58 9.56 0.94
CA PRO A 74 4.97 10.65 0.06
C PRO A 74 4.93 10.20 -1.41
N PRO A 75 4.81 11.15 -2.37
CA PRO A 75 4.86 10.83 -3.79
C PRO A 75 6.14 10.06 -4.15
N PHE A 76 6.02 8.99 -4.93
CA PHE A 76 7.19 8.19 -5.34
C PHE A 76 8.24 9.02 -6.08
N ASN A 77 7.82 9.98 -6.90
CA ASN A 77 8.73 10.89 -7.62
C ASN A 77 9.47 11.87 -6.73
N SER A 78 9.06 12.02 -5.47
CA SER A 78 9.68 12.93 -4.51
C SER A 78 10.64 12.22 -3.54
N ILE A 79 10.69 10.90 -3.52
CA ILE A 79 11.47 10.13 -2.55
C ILE A 79 12.95 10.54 -2.59
N ASP A 80 13.56 10.54 -3.76
CA ASP A 80 14.99 10.90 -3.91
C ASP A 80 15.28 12.35 -3.45
N LYS A 81 14.37 13.27 -3.75
CA LYS A 81 14.46 14.66 -3.32
C LYS A 81 14.33 14.78 -1.80
N LEU A 82 13.36 14.08 -1.21
CA LEU A 82 13.14 14.10 0.24
C LEU A 82 14.30 13.51 1.02
N GLN A 83 14.98 12.48 0.49
CA GLN A 83 16.21 11.93 1.08
C GLN A 83 17.34 12.95 1.24
N HIS A 84 17.37 13.95 0.37
CA HIS A 84 18.40 15.00 0.37
C HIS A 84 17.89 16.34 0.94
N THR A 85 16.66 16.39 1.48
CA THR A 85 16.08 17.60 2.05
C THR A 85 16.51 17.74 3.51
N SER A 86 17.15 18.85 3.86
CA SER A 86 17.55 19.16 5.24
C SER A 86 16.35 19.15 6.19
N GLY A 87 16.52 18.55 7.36
CA GLY A 87 15.47 18.45 8.38
C GLY A 87 14.44 17.35 8.15
N ILE A 88 14.52 16.61 7.03
CA ILE A 88 13.64 15.46 6.74
C ILE A 88 14.47 14.17 6.80
N THR A 89 13.93 13.17 7.47
CA THR A 89 14.48 11.81 7.47
C THR A 89 13.55 10.91 6.69
N MET A 90 13.98 10.45 5.51
CA MET A 90 13.27 9.46 4.71
C MET A 90 13.66 8.04 5.13
N LYS A 91 12.66 7.18 5.34
CA LYS A 91 12.88 5.75 5.61
C LYS A 91 12.02 4.92 4.67
N LEU A 92 12.65 3.98 3.95
CA LEU A 92 11.97 3.02 3.10
C LEU A 92 12.00 1.67 3.80
N PHE A 93 10.86 1.02 3.90
CA PHE A 93 10.72 -0.28 4.51
C PHE A 93 10.18 -1.28 3.48
N PRO A 94 10.68 -2.52 3.48
CA PRO A 94 10.04 -3.59 2.73
C PRO A 94 8.58 -3.73 3.13
N SER A 95 7.69 -3.69 2.15
CA SER A 95 6.25 -3.76 2.37
C SER A 95 5.73 -5.20 2.21
N THR A 96 4.68 -5.53 2.94
CA THR A 96 3.87 -6.73 2.70
C THR A 96 2.76 -6.48 1.65
N ARG A 97 2.71 -5.28 1.08
CA ARG A 97 1.76 -4.93 0.02
C ARG A 97 2.22 -5.51 -1.32
N THR A 98 1.28 -6.13 -2.02
CA THR A 98 1.43 -6.55 -3.42
C THR A 98 0.32 -5.89 -4.22
N ASP A 99 0.68 -5.14 -5.25
CA ASP A 99 -0.27 -4.61 -6.22
C ASP A 99 -0.46 -5.64 -7.33
N TYR A 100 -1.71 -5.95 -7.66
CA TYR A 100 -2.07 -7.01 -8.59
C TYR A 100 -3.30 -6.64 -9.42
N LEU A 101 -3.49 -7.36 -10.53
CA LEU A 101 -4.65 -7.22 -11.38
C LEU A 101 -5.64 -8.35 -11.07
N ASP A 102 -6.82 -7.98 -10.56
CA ASP A 102 -7.94 -8.91 -10.39
C ASP A 102 -8.60 -9.22 -11.73
N ILE A 103 -8.84 -10.49 -11.96
CA ILE A 103 -9.46 -10.97 -13.19
C ILE A 103 -10.85 -11.56 -12.88
N ASN A 104 -11.90 -10.94 -13.43
CA ASN A 104 -13.26 -11.43 -13.30
C ASN A 104 -13.49 -12.66 -14.22
N HIS A 105 -13.46 -13.85 -13.65
CA HIS A 105 -13.66 -15.09 -14.37
C HIS A 105 -15.12 -15.30 -14.86
N ALA A 106 -16.09 -14.52 -14.39
CA ALA A 106 -17.45 -14.56 -14.91
C ALA A 106 -17.58 -13.93 -16.30
N TYR A 107 -16.62 -13.13 -16.73
CA TYR A 107 -16.55 -12.60 -18.08
C TYR A 107 -15.92 -13.65 -19.01
N PRO A 108 -16.66 -14.20 -20.03
CA PRO A 108 -16.24 -15.38 -20.78
C PRO A 108 -14.81 -15.32 -21.37
N PRO A 109 -14.33 -14.22 -21.98
CA PRO A 109 -12.95 -14.16 -22.45
C PRO A 109 -11.92 -14.34 -21.32
N LEU A 110 -12.19 -13.83 -20.12
CA LEU A 110 -11.29 -13.93 -18.98
C LEU A 110 -11.40 -15.28 -18.24
N ALA A 111 -12.45 -16.08 -18.53
CA ALA A 111 -12.55 -17.47 -18.09
C ALA A 111 -11.56 -18.39 -18.84
N ASP A 112 -11.10 -18.00 -20.03
CA ASP A 112 -10.11 -18.74 -20.80
C ASP A 112 -8.70 -18.56 -20.20
N ARG A 113 -8.06 -19.67 -19.82
CA ARG A 113 -6.71 -19.63 -19.21
C ARG A 113 -5.65 -19.04 -20.15
N HIS A 114 -5.80 -19.24 -21.46
CA HIS A 114 -4.84 -18.77 -22.45
C HIS A 114 -4.92 -17.24 -22.59
N VAL A 115 -6.13 -16.67 -22.52
CA VAL A 115 -6.30 -15.21 -22.45
C VAL A 115 -5.63 -14.63 -21.20
N ARG A 116 -5.85 -15.23 -20.01
CA ARG A 116 -5.22 -14.76 -18.77
C ARG A 116 -3.69 -14.86 -18.82
N ARG A 117 -3.14 -15.93 -19.41
CA ARG A 117 -1.70 -16.08 -19.61
C ARG A 117 -1.15 -15.04 -20.58
N ALA A 118 -1.87 -14.76 -21.66
CA ALA A 118 -1.50 -13.70 -22.59
C ALA A 118 -1.45 -12.34 -21.88
N ILE A 119 -2.46 -12.00 -21.09
CA ILE A 119 -2.48 -10.79 -20.26
C ILE A 119 -1.25 -10.74 -19.34
N ALA A 120 -0.92 -11.82 -18.67
CA ALA A 120 0.23 -11.86 -17.77
C ALA A 120 1.58 -11.66 -18.50
N TYR A 121 1.70 -12.12 -19.76
CA TYR A 121 2.89 -11.93 -20.59
C TYR A 121 3.02 -10.50 -21.17
N VAL A 122 1.93 -9.76 -21.39
CA VAL A 122 2.03 -8.39 -21.94
C VAL A 122 2.33 -7.34 -20.88
N ILE A 123 2.24 -7.66 -19.59
CA ILE A 123 2.48 -6.70 -18.50
C ILE A 123 3.98 -6.60 -18.24
N ASP A 124 4.59 -5.51 -18.68
CA ASP A 124 5.97 -5.18 -18.34
C ASP A 124 6.04 -4.54 -16.94
N ARG A 125 6.20 -5.41 -15.95
CA ARG A 125 6.28 -4.99 -14.54
C ARG A 125 7.51 -4.12 -14.26
N GLN A 126 8.61 -4.33 -14.96
CA GLN A 126 9.83 -3.52 -14.81
C GLN A 126 9.61 -2.09 -15.31
N ALA A 127 8.97 -1.96 -16.48
CA ALA A 127 8.62 -0.64 -17.02
C ALA A 127 7.65 0.11 -16.09
N ILE A 128 6.65 -0.58 -15.51
CA ILE A 128 5.72 0.00 -14.54
C ILE A 128 6.49 0.49 -13.28
N ILE A 129 7.34 -0.34 -12.71
CA ILE A 129 8.14 0.03 -11.54
C ILE A 129 9.01 1.26 -11.86
N LYS A 130 9.65 1.28 -13.00
CA LYS A 130 10.51 2.40 -13.41
C LYS A 130 9.72 3.69 -13.64
N SER A 131 8.58 3.62 -14.33
CA SER A 131 7.84 4.82 -14.75
C SER A 131 6.82 5.33 -13.72
N VAL A 132 6.22 4.44 -12.92
CA VAL A 132 5.17 4.78 -11.97
C VAL A 132 5.70 4.85 -10.54
N LEU A 133 6.58 3.93 -10.16
CA LEU A 133 7.16 3.86 -8.82
C LEU A 133 8.57 4.45 -8.75
N PHE A 134 9.07 5.03 -9.83
CA PHE A 134 10.40 5.66 -9.91
C PHE A 134 11.53 4.74 -9.41
N GLY A 135 11.39 3.44 -9.61
CA GLY A 135 12.35 2.42 -9.17
C GLY A 135 12.13 1.90 -7.74
N HIS A 136 11.20 2.46 -6.99
CA HIS A 136 10.93 2.07 -5.59
C HIS A 136 9.95 0.89 -5.51
N GLY A 137 10.33 -0.25 -6.05
CA GLY A 137 9.53 -1.47 -6.01
C GLY A 137 10.27 -2.68 -6.55
N GLN A 138 9.64 -3.84 -6.46
CA GLN A 138 10.16 -5.09 -7.01
C GLN A 138 9.05 -5.86 -7.73
N PRO A 139 9.35 -6.57 -8.83
CA PRO A 139 8.35 -7.41 -9.48
C PRO A 139 7.88 -8.51 -8.55
N ALA A 140 6.57 -8.61 -8.34
CA ALA A 140 5.98 -9.71 -7.60
C ALA A 140 5.86 -10.95 -8.50
N ASN A 141 6.35 -12.08 -8.02
CA ASN A 141 6.22 -13.38 -8.71
C ASN A 141 5.08 -14.23 -8.12
N SER A 142 4.54 -13.82 -7.00
CA SER A 142 3.39 -14.45 -6.36
C SER A 142 2.55 -13.39 -5.64
N PHE A 143 1.38 -13.81 -5.19
CA PHE A 143 0.51 -12.98 -4.35
C PHE A 143 1.16 -12.64 -3.01
N MET A 144 1.99 -13.54 -2.47
CA MET A 144 2.68 -13.32 -1.20
C MET A 144 4.03 -12.63 -1.45
N PRO A 145 4.32 -11.49 -0.82
CA PRO A 145 5.62 -10.84 -0.91
C PRO A 145 6.68 -11.56 -0.05
N PRO A 146 7.99 -11.35 -0.34
CA PRO A 146 9.08 -12.06 0.33
C PRO A 146 9.13 -11.91 1.85
N GLN A 147 8.53 -10.88 2.43
CA GLN A 147 8.52 -10.58 3.86
C GLN A 147 7.48 -11.41 4.64
N VAL A 148 6.57 -12.08 3.93
CA VAL A 148 5.52 -12.87 4.56
C VAL A 148 6.03 -14.29 4.87
N PRO A 149 5.75 -14.85 6.05
CA PRO A 149 6.07 -16.24 6.34
C PRO A 149 5.49 -17.19 5.28
N TYR A 150 6.24 -18.25 4.98
CA TYR A 150 5.90 -19.25 3.96
C TYR A 150 5.93 -18.73 2.51
N TYR A 151 6.56 -17.59 2.25
CA TYR A 151 6.84 -17.16 0.88
C TYR A 151 7.65 -18.22 0.12
N ASP A 152 7.12 -18.67 -1.02
CA ASP A 152 7.87 -19.57 -1.90
C ASP A 152 8.76 -18.75 -2.86
N LYS A 153 10.04 -18.73 -2.59
CA LYS A 153 11.05 -18.06 -3.44
C LYS A 153 11.19 -18.68 -4.85
N ASN A 154 10.70 -19.93 -5.02
CA ASN A 154 10.75 -20.64 -6.28
C ASN A 154 9.44 -20.49 -7.08
N ALA A 155 8.43 -19.81 -6.53
CA ALA A 155 7.22 -19.47 -7.27
C ALA A 155 7.58 -18.61 -8.48
N GLY A 156 7.56 -19.22 -9.66
CA GLY A 156 7.87 -18.55 -10.94
C GLY A 156 6.68 -17.74 -11.43
N GLY A 157 6.81 -16.44 -11.53
CA GLY A 157 5.87 -15.59 -12.27
C GLY A 157 6.14 -15.63 -13.77
N LEU A 158 5.10 -15.43 -14.59
CA LEU A 158 5.26 -15.22 -16.03
C LEU A 158 6.00 -13.90 -16.26
N GLN A 159 7.06 -13.93 -17.04
CA GLN A 159 7.85 -12.74 -17.37
C GLN A 159 7.29 -12.07 -18.63
N TYR A 160 7.47 -10.76 -18.76
CA TYR A 160 7.09 -10.00 -19.94
C TYR A 160 7.68 -10.62 -21.22
N ASP A 161 6.81 -10.97 -22.18
CA ASP A 161 7.19 -11.61 -23.43
C ASP A 161 6.03 -11.52 -24.44
N LEU A 162 6.11 -10.60 -25.37
CA LEU A 162 5.05 -10.35 -26.35
C LEU A 162 4.82 -11.53 -27.31
N ASP A 163 5.86 -12.30 -27.63
CA ASP A 163 5.71 -13.43 -28.55
C ASP A 163 5.00 -14.59 -27.85
N LYS A 164 5.33 -14.85 -26.58
CA LYS A 164 4.57 -15.80 -25.78
C LYS A 164 3.13 -15.35 -25.55
N ALA A 165 2.90 -14.05 -25.36
CA ALA A 165 1.55 -13.51 -25.23
C ALA A 165 0.71 -13.82 -26.48
N LYS A 166 1.24 -13.54 -27.70
CA LYS A 166 0.60 -13.85 -28.98
C LYS A 166 0.37 -15.35 -29.12
N ALA A 167 1.36 -16.16 -28.78
CA ALA A 167 1.26 -17.63 -28.88
C ALA A 167 0.20 -18.20 -27.91
N GLU A 168 0.07 -17.64 -26.72
CA GLU A 168 -1.01 -18.04 -25.79
C GLU A 168 -2.37 -17.58 -26.31
N LEU A 169 -2.50 -16.34 -26.77
CA LEU A 169 -3.76 -15.82 -27.30
C LEU A 169 -4.25 -16.63 -28.50
N ALA A 170 -3.35 -17.06 -29.40
CA ALA A 170 -3.68 -17.90 -30.53
C ALA A 170 -4.26 -19.29 -30.15
N LYS A 171 -3.96 -19.78 -28.94
CA LYS A 171 -4.52 -21.03 -28.39
C LYS A 171 -5.88 -20.86 -27.72
N SER A 172 -6.30 -19.60 -27.51
CA SER A 172 -7.55 -19.30 -26.83
C SER A 172 -8.77 -19.45 -27.77
N LYS A 173 -9.94 -19.39 -27.19
CA LYS A 173 -11.20 -19.24 -27.97
C LYS A 173 -11.38 -17.83 -28.54
N TYR A 174 -10.50 -16.90 -28.20
CA TYR A 174 -10.57 -15.47 -28.54
C TYR A 174 -9.24 -15.00 -29.15
N PRO A 175 -8.85 -15.50 -30.32
CA PRO A 175 -7.50 -15.25 -30.91
C PRO A 175 -7.34 -13.85 -31.50
N LYS A 176 -8.40 -13.02 -31.51
CA LYS A 176 -8.42 -11.63 -32.01
C LYS A 176 -9.00 -10.71 -30.96
#